data_d5e01f1ea0ec209cca624303cb482e9d
#
_entry.id   d5e01f1ea0ec209cca624303cb482e9d
#
_cell.length_a   1.000
_cell.length_b   1.000
_cell.length_c   1.000
_cell.angle_alpha   90.00
_cell.angle_beta   90.00
_cell.angle_gamma   90.00
#
_symmetry.space_group_name_H-M   'P 1'
#
loop_
_entity.id
_entity.type
_entity.pdbx_description
1 polymer ?
#
loop_
_entity_poly.entity_id
_entity_poly.type
_entity_poly.pdbx_seq_one_letter_code
_entity_poly.pdbx_strand_id
1 'polypeptide(L)'
;MQTVIRSAQHEDAARIAVLATQVWLHTYATEGISAEIADYTRSEFTPDKYLAIQNDVWAHIWVAERGAHLIGFAVLHMGVPCPTRASTLAELQTLYVQAHFVGQGVGRQLLTVAEKWAFDLAGMPLWLTVNAHNAQAIGFYMRQGFTKQGTTDFVLGDQRHENLVLIGRTPPCT
;
A
#
# COMPACT_ATOMS: atom_id res chain seq x y z
N MET A 1 -3.46 20.91 12.41
CA MET A 1 -2.52 20.92 11.25
C MET A 1 -3.15 20.16 10.10
N GLN A 2 -3.03 20.68 8.89
CA GLN A 2 -3.55 20.06 7.67
C GLN A 2 -2.63 18.92 7.21
N THR A 3 -3.21 17.85 6.66
CA THR A 3 -2.45 16.78 6.00
C THR A 3 -2.11 17.20 4.57
N VAL A 4 -0.86 17.02 4.17
CA VAL A 4 -0.35 17.28 2.83
C VAL A 4 0.05 15.93 2.20
N ILE A 5 -0.41 15.68 0.96
CA ILE A 5 0.04 14.54 0.17
C ILE A 5 1.03 15.05 -0.87
N ARG A 6 2.21 14.44 -0.92
CA ARG A 6 3.26 14.77 -1.88
C ARG A 6 4.01 13.53 -2.35
N SER A 7 4.73 13.62 -3.45
CA SER A 7 5.69 12.59 -3.85
C SER A 7 6.78 12.44 -2.79
N ALA A 8 7.21 11.21 -2.57
CA ALA A 8 8.32 10.94 -1.66
C ALA A 8 9.63 11.50 -2.23
N GLN A 9 10.48 11.99 -1.33
CA GLN A 9 11.82 12.47 -1.63
C GLN A 9 12.86 11.50 -1.07
N HIS A 10 14.10 11.61 -1.50
CA HIS A 10 15.19 10.71 -1.09
C HIS A 10 15.29 10.58 0.46
N GLU A 11 15.18 11.69 1.17
CA GLU A 11 15.23 11.74 2.63
C GLU A 11 14.05 11.08 3.35
N ASP A 12 12.97 10.77 2.63
CA ASP A 12 11.81 10.08 3.22
C ASP A 12 12.04 8.57 3.37
N ALA A 13 12.99 7.98 2.66
CA ALA A 13 13.17 6.52 2.59
C ALA A 13 13.30 5.86 3.97
N ALA A 14 14.11 6.45 4.86
CA ALA A 14 14.28 5.92 6.23
C ALA A 14 12.99 6.07 7.06
N ARG A 15 12.26 7.20 6.89
CA ARG A 15 10.99 7.46 7.59
C ARG A 15 9.90 6.50 7.11
N ILE A 16 9.84 6.22 5.81
CA ILE A 16 8.93 5.25 5.20
C ILE A 16 9.22 3.85 5.72
N ALA A 17 10.48 3.42 5.77
CA ALA A 17 10.88 2.11 6.29
C ALA A 17 10.43 1.89 7.73
N VAL A 18 10.62 2.89 8.60
CA VAL A 18 10.15 2.83 10.00
C VAL A 18 8.63 2.75 10.09
N LEU A 19 7.92 3.59 9.33
CA LEU A 19 6.45 3.60 9.33
C LEU A 19 5.89 2.27 8.79
N ALA A 20 6.49 1.73 7.72
CA ALA A 20 6.11 0.44 7.16
C ALA A 20 6.25 -0.69 8.18
N THR A 21 7.40 -0.75 8.86
CA THR A 21 7.64 -1.72 9.95
C THR A 21 6.56 -1.62 11.03
N GLN A 22 6.25 -0.41 11.49
CA GLN A 22 5.26 -0.20 12.54
C GLN A 22 3.85 -0.69 12.13
N VAL A 23 3.40 -0.30 10.92
CA VAL A 23 2.07 -0.67 10.43
C VAL A 23 1.97 -2.17 10.16
N TRP A 24 3.02 -2.76 9.59
CA TRP A 24 3.06 -4.19 9.29
C TRP A 24 3.06 -5.03 10.58
N LEU A 25 3.89 -4.68 11.57
CA LEU A 25 3.90 -5.36 12.86
C LEU A 25 2.55 -5.27 13.58
N HIS A 26 1.88 -4.13 13.52
CA HIS A 26 0.55 -3.97 14.09
C HIS A 26 -0.48 -4.92 13.47
N THR A 27 -0.32 -5.26 12.19
CA THR A 27 -1.25 -6.13 11.45
C THR A 27 -0.93 -7.62 11.65
N TYR A 28 0.36 -8.00 11.66
CA TYR A 28 0.77 -9.40 11.57
C TYR A 28 1.36 -9.97 12.85
N ALA A 29 1.93 -9.15 13.74
CA ALA A 29 2.56 -9.59 14.98
C ALA A 29 1.58 -9.61 16.16
N THR A 30 0.40 -10.20 15.99
CA THR A 30 -0.68 -10.22 16.99
C THR A 30 -0.36 -11.10 18.21
N GLU A 31 0.54 -12.07 18.06
CA GLU A 31 0.99 -12.98 19.13
C GLU A 31 2.42 -12.66 19.62
N GLY A 32 2.99 -11.56 19.14
CA GLY A 32 4.37 -11.14 19.44
C GLY A 32 5.29 -11.24 18.24
N ILE A 33 6.61 -11.10 18.48
CA ILE A 33 7.63 -11.08 17.44
C ILE A 33 8.35 -12.42 17.41
N SER A 34 8.09 -13.23 16.37
CA SER A 34 8.86 -14.44 16.10
C SER A 34 10.17 -14.12 15.35
N ALA A 35 11.05 -15.12 15.20
CA ALA A 35 12.28 -14.98 14.43
C ALA A 35 11.97 -14.64 12.96
N GLU A 36 10.98 -15.30 12.35
CA GLU A 36 10.54 -15.08 10.98
C GLU A 36 10.01 -13.64 10.77
N ILE A 37 9.20 -13.15 11.72
CA ILE A 37 8.70 -11.77 11.72
C ILE A 37 9.87 -10.78 11.80
N ALA A 38 10.86 -11.03 12.67
CA ALA A 38 12.01 -10.17 12.82
C ALA A 38 12.88 -10.16 11.55
N ASP A 39 13.13 -11.32 10.95
CA ASP A 39 13.94 -11.45 9.74
C ASP A 39 13.21 -10.80 8.54
N TYR A 40 11.91 -11.04 8.39
CA TYR A 40 11.10 -10.42 7.34
C TYR A 40 11.12 -8.89 7.43
N THR A 41 10.82 -8.33 8.59
CA THR A 41 10.76 -6.86 8.74
C THR A 41 12.10 -6.20 8.50
N ARG A 42 13.21 -6.81 8.94
CA ARG A 42 14.56 -6.28 8.73
C ARG A 42 15.03 -6.35 7.28
N SER A 43 14.59 -7.35 6.52
CA SER A 43 14.92 -7.50 5.11
C SER A 43 13.97 -6.73 4.18
N GLU A 44 12.70 -6.64 4.57
CA GLU A 44 11.67 -6.04 3.71
C GLU A 44 11.58 -4.53 3.83
N PHE A 45 11.63 -3.99 5.04
CA PHE A 45 11.41 -2.56 5.28
C PHE A 45 12.72 -1.82 5.51
N THR A 46 13.54 -1.71 4.44
CA THR A 46 14.82 -1.02 4.49
C THR A 46 14.79 0.30 3.71
N PRO A 47 15.55 1.32 4.12
CA PRO A 47 15.67 2.56 3.33
C PRO A 47 16.10 2.29 1.88
N ASP A 48 17.04 1.35 1.66
CA ASP A 48 17.55 1.02 0.33
C ASP A 48 16.47 0.48 -0.61
N LYS A 49 15.54 -0.35 -0.10
CA LYS A 49 14.38 -0.80 -0.89
C LYS A 49 13.49 0.36 -1.32
N TYR A 50 13.19 1.30 -0.42
CA TYR A 50 12.36 2.46 -0.78
C TYR A 50 13.09 3.42 -1.71
N LEU A 51 14.41 3.56 -1.60
CA LEU A 51 15.23 4.29 -2.58
C LEU A 51 15.20 3.61 -3.95
N ALA A 52 15.29 2.28 -4.00
CA ALA A 52 15.17 1.53 -5.25
C ALA A 52 13.81 1.75 -5.92
N ILE A 53 12.73 1.72 -5.15
CA ILE A 53 11.37 2.00 -5.66
C ILE A 53 11.26 3.46 -6.17
N GLN A 54 11.84 4.44 -5.47
CA GLN A 54 11.84 5.84 -5.91
C GLN A 54 12.59 6.05 -7.23
N ASN A 55 13.59 5.22 -7.53
CA ASN A 55 14.37 5.27 -8.76
C ASN A 55 13.76 4.42 -9.89
N ASP A 56 12.73 3.64 -9.62
CA ASP A 56 12.02 2.85 -10.63
C ASP A 56 11.03 3.73 -11.40
N VAL A 57 11.20 3.82 -12.71
CA VAL A 57 10.32 4.61 -13.59
C VAL A 57 8.89 4.07 -13.68
N TRP A 58 8.68 2.82 -13.29
CA TRP A 58 7.38 2.16 -13.25
C TRP A 58 6.71 2.20 -11.88
N ALA A 59 7.36 2.82 -10.88
CA ALA A 59 6.84 2.92 -9.54
C ALA A 59 6.68 4.38 -9.08
N HIS A 60 5.81 4.60 -8.11
CA HIS A 60 5.68 5.90 -7.47
C HIS A 60 5.34 5.75 -5.98
N ILE A 61 5.93 6.60 -5.16
CA ILE A 61 5.64 6.68 -3.74
C ILE A 61 5.07 8.06 -3.40
N TRP A 62 3.89 8.08 -2.79
CA TRP A 62 3.34 9.27 -2.14
C TRP A 62 3.44 9.14 -0.64
N VAL A 63 3.71 10.24 0.02
CA VAL A 63 3.70 10.35 1.48
C VAL A 63 2.60 11.30 1.93
N ALA A 64 2.00 10.99 3.06
CA ALA A 64 1.10 11.87 3.79
C ALA A 64 1.87 12.49 4.96
N GLU A 65 1.94 13.80 5.00
CA GLU A 65 2.71 14.56 5.98
C GLU A 65 1.81 15.52 6.77
N ARG A 66 2.05 15.59 8.08
CA ARG A 66 1.38 16.55 8.96
C ARG A 66 2.44 17.29 9.79
N GLY A 67 2.64 18.57 9.48
CA GLY A 67 3.83 19.29 9.95
C GLY A 67 5.09 18.64 9.36
N ALA A 68 6.04 18.26 10.22
CA ALA A 68 7.28 17.58 9.82
C ALA A 68 7.22 16.05 9.95
N HIS A 69 6.03 15.46 10.17
CA HIS A 69 5.88 14.03 10.48
C HIS A 69 5.16 13.29 9.37
N LEU A 70 5.75 12.18 8.88
CA LEU A 70 5.06 11.24 8.02
C LEU A 70 4.05 10.45 8.85
N ILE A 71 2.80 10.40 8.36
CA ILE A 71 1.68 9.73 9.00
C ILE A 71 1.08 8.61 8.15
N GLY A 72 1.55 8.48 6.90
CA GLY A 72 1.14 7.44 5.97
C GLY A 72 1.89 7.53 4.66
N PHE A 73 1.80 6.49 3.85
CA PHE A 73 2.35 6.48 2.50
C PHE A 73 1.61 5.46 1.61
N ALA A 74 1.76 5.61 0.30
CA ALA A 74 1.28 4.67 -0.69
C ALA A 74 2.38 4.38 -1.71
N VAL A 75 2.47 3.11 -2.14
CA VAL A 75 3.36 2.65 -3.22
C VAL A 75 2.52 2.06 -4.33
N LEU A 76 2.74 2.53 -5.54
CA LEU A 76 2.11 2.02 -6.74
C LEU A 76 3.18 1.54 -7.72
N HIS A 77 2.94 0.39 -8.35
CA HIS A 77 3.72 -0.13 -9.46
C HIS A 77 2.86 -0.28 -10.71
N MET A 78 3.38 0.18 -11.84
CA MET A 78 2.81 -0.05 -13.17
C MET A 78 3.44 -1.30 -13.80
N GLY A 79 2.71 -1.91 -14.74
CA GLY A 79 3.21 -3.09 -15.44
C GLY A 79 3.10 -4.41 -14.66
N VAL A 80 2.55 -4.40 -13.46
CA VAL A 80 2.36 -5.60 -12.62
C VAL A 80 0.97 -6.18 -12.89
N PRO A 81 0.86 -7.37 -13.48
CA PRO A 81 -0.42 -7.96 -13.83
C PRO A 81 -1.18 -8.42 -12.58
N CYS A 82 -2.47 -8.08 -12.52
CA CYS A 82 -3.36 -8.60 -11.49
C CYS A 82 -3.49 -10.13 -11.63
N PRO A 83 -3.35 -10.90 -10.54
CA PRO A 83 -3.41 -12.37 -10.58
C PRO A 83 -4.70 -12.93 -11.16
N THR A 84 -5.82 -12.21 -11.00
CA THR A 84 -7.15 -12.64 -11.46
C THR A 84 -7.58 -11.95 -12.75
N ARG A 85 -6.88 -10.92 -13.21
CA ARG A 85 -7.20 -10.15 -14.40
C ARG A 85 -5.95 -9.53 -15.02
N ALA A 86 -5.23 -10.31 -15.83
CA ALA A 86 -3.94 -9.95 -16.40
C ALA A 86 -3.91 -8.63 -17.20
N SER A 87 -5.07 -8.12 -17.66
CA SER A 87 -5.16 -6.82 -18.35
C SER A 87 -5.13 -5.61 -17.42
N THR A 88 -5.22 -5.79 -16.09
CA THR A 88 -5.10 -4.72 -15.09
C THR A 88 -3.68 -4.71 -14.56
N LEU A 89 -2.92 -3.65 -14.86
CA LEU A 89 -1.46 -3.61 -14.68
C LEU A 89 -1.00 -2.56 -13.66
N ALA A 90 -1.90 -1.94 -12.90
CA ALA A 90 -1.58 -0.93 -11.90
C ALA A 90 -1.81 -1.48 -10.49
N GLU A 91 -0.73 -1.91 -9.83
CA GLU A 91 -0.76 -2.46 -8.47
C GLU A 91 -0.61 -1.36 -7.43
N LEU A 92 -1.60 -1.21 -6.55
CA LEU A 92 -1.40 -0.52 -5.29
C LEU A 92 -0.74 -1.50 -4.31
N GLN A 93 0.59 -1.55 -4.32
CA GLN A 93 1.37 -2.49 -3.53
C GLN A 93 1.25 -2.23 -2.03
N THR A 94 1.22 -0.95 -1.64
CA THR A 94 1.16 -0.54 -0.24
C THR A 94 0.28 0.68 -0.07
N LEU A 95 -0.56 0.66 0.96
CA LEU A 95 -1.28 1.83 1.48
C LEU A 95 -1.29 1.74 3.00
N TYR A 96 -0.36 2.44 3.63
CA TYR A 96 -0.18 2.41 5.08
C TYR A 96 -0.48 3.77 5.71
N VAL A 97 -1.24 3.73 6.78
CA VAL A 97 -1.53 4.90 7.63
C VAL A 97 -1.26 4.49 9.07
N GLN A 98 -0.49 5.30 9.76
CA GLN A 98 -0.19 5.08 11.18
C GLN A 98 -1.48 5.03 12.01
N ALA A 99 -1.58 4.12 12.96
CA ALA A 99 -2.82 3.78 13.68
C ALA A 99 -3.54 5.00 14.27
N HIS A 100 -2.79 5.96 14.84
CA HIS A 100 -3.35 7.19 15.42
C HIS A 100 -4.04 8.12 14.41
N PHE A 101 -3.82 7.92 13.10
CA PHE A 101 -4.36 8.76 12.03
C PHE A 101 -5.37 8.03 11.15
N VAL A 102 -5.69 6.77 11.49
CA VAL A 102 -6.76 6.02 10.82
C VAL A 102 -8.11 6.69 11.11
N GLY A 103 -9.02 6.67 10.12
CA GLY A 103 -10.33 7.31 10.24
C GLY A 103 -10.33 8.82 10.00
N GLN A 104 -9.17 9.47 9.80
CA GLN A 104 -9.04 10.91 9.56
C GLN A 104 -8.93 11.29 8.07
N GLY A 105 -9.28 10.37 7.15
CA GLY A 105 -9.30 10.61 5.70
C GLY A 105 -7.93 10.50 5.01
N VAL A 106 -6.84 10.21 5.73
CA VAL A 106 -5.48 10.11 5.18
C VAL A 106 -5.38 9.02 4.11
N GLY A 107 -5.88 7.82 4.40
CA GLY A 107 -5.87 6.71 3.45
C GLY A 107 -6.65 7.01 2.16
N ARG A 108 -7.79 7.71 2.27
CA ARG A 108 -8.57 8.14 1.11
C ARG A 108 -7.79 9.14 0.25
N GLN A 109 -7.11 10.12 0.86
CA GLN A 109 -6.31 11.10 0.11
C GLN A 109 -5.16 10.42 -0.64
N LEU A 110 -4.42 9.49 0.01
CA LEU A 110 -3.37 8.70 -0.63
C LEU A 110 -3.91 7.84 -1.78
N LEU A 111 -5.04 7.16 -1.56
CA LEU A 111 -5.69 6.35 -2.60
C LEU A 111 -6.10 7.19 -3.80
N THR A 112 -6.72 8.36 -3.57
CA THR A 112 -7.18 9.25 -4.64
C THR A 112 -6.04 9.70 -5.56
N VAL A 113 -4.86 10.05 -5.01
CA VAL A 113 -3.72 10.45 -5.85
C VAL A 113 -3.15 9.28 -6.64
N ALA A 114 -3.14 8.07 -6.04
CA ALA A 114 -2.69 6.86 -6.72
C ALA A 114 -3.64 6.45 -7.85
N GLU A 115 -4.96 6.48 -7.61
CA GLU A 115 -5.98 6.21 -8.65
C GLU A 115 -5.89 7.19 -9.81
N LYS A 116 -5.76 8.48 -9.49
CA LYS A 116 -5.62 9.52 -10.52
C LYS A 116 -4.37 9.29 -11.36
N TRP A 117 -3.24 9.01 -10.74
CA TRP A 117 -1.97 8.80 -11.45
C TRP A 117 -2.02 7.57 -12.37
N ALA A 118 -2.56 6.44 -11.92
CA ALA A 118 -2.72 5.25 -12.75
C ALA A 118 -3.68 5.48 -13.93
N PHE A 119 -4.76 6.23 -13.69
CA PHE A 119 -5.71 6.57 -14.73
C PHE A 119 -5.13 7.53 -15.77
N ASP A 120 -4.44 8.58 -15.34
CA ASP A 120 -3.81 9.56 -16.22
C ASP A 120 -2.74 8.92 -17.13
N LEU A 121 -1.97 7.94 -16.60
CA LEU A 121 -0.91 7.26 -17.35
C LEU A 121 -1.43 6.17 -18.29
N ALA A 122 -2.42 5.40 -17.88
CA ALA A 122 -2.79 4.17 -18.59
C ALA A 122 -4.29 3.93 -18.73
N GLY A 123 -5.15 4.80 -18.21
CA GLY A 123 -6.61 4.62 -18.21
C GLY A 123 -7.07 3.40 -17.42
N MET A 124 -6.27 2.92 -16.45
CA MET A 124 -6.51 1.66 -15.74
C MET A 124 -6.99 1.89 -14.32
N PRO A 125 -7.87 0.99 -13.80
CA PRO A 125 -8.15 0.93 -12.39
C PRO A 125 -6.97 0.32 -11.63
N LEU A 126 -6.88 0.62 -10.33
CA LEU A 126 -5.94 -0.04 -9.44
C LEU A 126 -6.42 -1.46 -9.09
N TRP A 127 -5.45 -2.36 -8.88
CA TRP A 127 -5.68 -3.60 -8.17
C TRP A 127 -4.76 -3.67 -6.94
N LEU A 128 -5.13 -4.47 -5.94
CA LEU A 128 -4.34 -4.70 -4.73
C LEU A 128 -4.63 -6.07 -4.14
N THR A 129 -3.76 -6.50 -3.24
CA THR A 129 -4.05 -7.60 -2.33
C THR A 129 -4.19 -7.09 -0.90
N VAL A 130 -5.06 -7.72 -0.14
CA VAL A 130 -5.27 -7.41 1.28
C VAL A 130 -5.47 -8.70 2.06
N ASN A 131 -4.85 -8.82 3.23
CA ASN A 131 -5.00 -9.99 4.09
C ASN A 131 -6.49 -10.24 4.41
N ALA A 132 -6.95 -11.48 4.22
CA ALA A 132 -8.36 -11.87 4.38
C ALA A 132 -8.89 -11.62 5.80
N HIS A 133 -8.02 -11.57 6.80
CA HIS A 133 -8.38 -11.26 8.19
C HIS A 133 -8.36 -9.78 8.53
N ASN A 134 -7.85 -8.91 7.63
CA ASN A 134 -7.83 -7.47 7.85
C ASN A 134 -9.18 -6.82 7.50
N ALA A 135 -10.19 -7.06 8.33
CA ALA A 135 -11.56 -6.56 8.12
C ALA A 135 -11.61 -5.02 8.00
N GLN A 136 -10.72 -4.31 8.69
CA GLN A 136 -10.65 -2.85 8.65
C GLN A 136 -10.24 -2.36 7.25
N ALA A 137 -9.16 -2.90 6.68
CA ALA A 137 -8.67 -2.53 5.36
C ALA A 137 -9.67 -2.98 4.27
N ILE A 138 -10.21 -4.20 4.36
CA ILE A 138 -11.23 -4.70 3.43
C ILE A 138 -12.43 -3.74 3.41
N GLY A 139 -12.98 -3.40 4.58
CA GLY A 139 -14.09 -2.46 4.69
C GLY A 139 -13.76 -1.07 4.15
N PHE A 140 -12.52 -0.60 4.32
CA PHE A 140 -12.05 0.65 3.72
C PHE A 140 -12.11 0.58 2.19
N TYR A 141 -11.46 -0.41 1.56
CA TYR A 141 -11.43 -0.53 0.10
C TYR A 141 -12.82 -0.73 -0.51
N MET A 142 -13.69 -1.55 0.11
CA MET A 142 -15.07 -1.72 -0.35
C MET A 142 -15.84 -0.40 -0.36
N ARG A 143 -15.68 0.45 0.67
CA ARG A 143 -16.30 1.80 0.70
C ARG A 143 -15.75 2.73 -0.36
N GLN A 144 -14.50 2.52 -0.81
CA GLN A 144 -13.92 3.27 -1.95
C GLN A 144 -14.33 2.68 -3.32
N GLY A 145 -15.13 1.62 -3.33
CA GLY A 145 -15.69 1.04 -4.55
C GLY A 145 -14.85 -0.08 -5.17
N PHE A 146 -13.88 -0.61 -4.44
CA PHE A 146 -13.18 -1.83 -4.84
C PHE A 146 -14.10 -3.04 -4.72
N THR A 147 -13.88 -4.03 -5.59
CA THR A 147 -14.62 -5.28 -5.61
C THR A 147 -13.67 -6.47 -5.55
N LYS A 148 -14.07 -7.54 -4.83
CA LYS A 148 -13.30 -8.78 -4.76
C LYS A 148 -13.37 -9.50 -6.10
N GLN A 149 -12.18 -9.92 -6.59
CA GLN A 149 -12.04 -10.67 -7.85
C GLN A 149 -11.53 -12.10 -7.62
N GLY A 150 -10.96 -12.39 -6.46
CA GLY A 150 -10.43 -13.72 -6.13
C GLY A 150 -9.56 -13.65 -4.88
N THR A 151 -8.71 -14.66 -4.74
CA THR A 151 -7.74 -14.77 -3.64
C THR A 151 -6.37 -15.16 -4.17
N THR A 152 -5.34 -14.88 -3.38
CA THR A 152 -3.95 -15.32 -3.59
C THR A 152 -3.32 -15.56 -2.22
N ASP A 153 -2.17 -16.24 -2.18
CA ASP A 153 -1.45 -16.50 -0.94
C ASP A 153 -0.27 -15.55 -0.78
N PHE A 154 -0.12 -15.00 0.43
CA PHE A 154 1.11 -14.41 0.90
C PHE A 154 1.86 -15.42 1.77
N VAL A 155 3.12 -15.71 1.45
CA VAL A 155 3.95 -16.69 2.15
C VAL A 155 4.93 -15.96 3.08
N LEU A 156 4.90 -16.32 4.37
CA LEU A 156 5.85 -15.85 5.37
C LEU A 156 6.46 -17.08 6.08
N GLY A 157 7.74 -17.37 5.80
CA GLY A 157 8.34 -18.64 6.22
C GLY A 157 7.56 -19.82 5.66
N ASP A 158 7.13 -20.73 6.53
CA ASP A 158 6.30 -21.89 6.17
C ASP A 158 4.78 -21.60 6.23
N GLN A 159 4.39 -20.41 6.63
CA GLN A 159 2.98 -20.03 6.77
C GLN A 159 2.44 -19.39 5.49
N ARG A 160 1.21 -19.80 5.12
CA ARG A 160 0.45 -19.18 4.02
C ARG A 160 -0.67 -18.34 4.62
N HIS A 161 -0.76 -17.11 4.17
CA HIS A 161 -1.81 -16.17 4.56
C HIS A 161 -2.66 -15.84 3.34
N GLU A 162 -3.94 -16.18 3.38
CA GLU A 162 -4.86 -15.84 2.30
C GLU A 162 -5.01 -14.32 2.19
N ASN A 163 -4.82 -13.81 0.98
CA ASN A 163 -5.11 -12.42 0.62
C ASN A 163 -6.25 -12.36 -0.39
N LEU A 164 -7.15 -11.40 -0.21
CA LEU A 164 -8.15 -11.06 -1.22
C LEU A 164 -7.51 -10.24 -2.32
N VAL A 165 -7.84 -10.52 -3.57
CA VAL A 165 -7.52 -9.67 -4.72
C VAL A 165 -8.69 -8.74 -4.96
N LEU A 166 -8.44 -7.43 -4.86
CA LEU A 166 -9.44 -6.39 -5.06
C LEU A 166 -9.09 -5.53 -6.28
N ILE A 167 -10.09 -5.14 -7.07
CA ILE A 167 -9.95 -4.21 -8.18
C ILE A 167 -10.85 -2.99 -7.94
N GLY A 168 -10.30 -1.80 -8.12
CA GLY A 168 -10.99 -0.53 -8.05
C GLY A 168 -11.90 -0.27 -9.25
N ARG A 169 -12.68 0.79 -9.18
CA ARG A 169 -13.49 1.25 -10.32
C ARG A 169 -12.58 1.96 -11.32
N THR A 170 -12.87 1.79 -12.60
CA THR A 170 -12.32 2.69 -13.61
C THR A 170 -12.96 4.06 -13.38
N PRO A 171 -12.17 5.13 -13.15
CA PRO A 171 -12.73 6.46 -13.07
C PRO A 171 -13.52 6.79 -14.34
N PRO A 172 -14.64 7.52 -14.26
CA PRO A 172 -15.36 7.93 -15.46
C PRO A 172 -14.44 8.83 -16.30
N CYS A 173 -14.43 8.61 -17.62
CA CYS A 173 -13.80 9.54 -18.56
C CYS A 173 -14.44 10.93 -18.37
N THR A 174 -13.67 11.90 -17.93
CA THR A 174 -14.05 13.32 -17.91
C THR A 174 -13.71 13.98 -19.22
#